data_f0ff815e0a0663561be27c1dffe87dd2
#
_entry.id   f0ff815e0a0663561be27c1dffe87dd2
#
_cell.length_a   1.000
_cell.length_b   1.000
_cell.length_c   1.000
_cell.angle_alpha   90.00
_cell.angle_beta   90.00
_cell.angle_gamma   90.00
#
_symmetry.space_group_name_H-M   'P 1'
#
loop_
_entity.id
_entity.type
_entity.pdbx_description
1 polymer ?
#
loop_
_entity_poly.entity_id
_entity_poly.type
_entity_poly.pdbx_seq_one_letter_code
_entity_poly.pdbx_strand_id
1 'polypeptide(L)'
;MIGVAHYLLKQYEEAQRWLREASGRAPNHQYGHAFLAATYAQLGQLEGARAEAAEVLHLNLNYTIAGTQKQVSNFKRAEDFEHVVDGLRKAGLPE
;
A
#
# COMPACT_ATOMS: atom_id res chain seq x y z
N MET A 1 -6.78 -6.20 -8.61
CA MET A 1 -7.12 -5.93 -7.20
C MET A 1 -7.98 -4.67 -7.10
N ILE A 2 -9.20 -4.81 -6.58
CA ILE A 2 -10.18 -3.72 -6.55
C ILE A 2 -9.71 -2.54 -5.70
N GLY A 3 -9.09 -2.83 -4.55
CA GLY A 3 -8.61 -1.77 -3.67
C GLY A 3 -7.54 -0.89 -4.29
N VAL A 4 -6.64 -1.48 -5.09
CA VAL A 4 -5.61 -0.71 -5.79
C VAL A 4 -6.23 0.20 -6.85
N ALA A 5 -7.24 -0.27 -7.57
CA ALA A 5 -7.95 0.56 -8.54
C ALA A 5 -8.59 1.78 -7.87
N HIS A 6 -9.23 1.59 -6.72
CA HIS A 6 -9.79 2.71 -5.95
C HIS A 6 -8.71 3.68 -5.48
N TYR A 7 -7.56 3.15 -5.04
CA TYR A 7 -6.42 3.99 -4.65
C TYR A 7 -5.98 4.88 -5.81
N LEU A 8 -5.80 4.31 -6.99
CA LEU A 8 -5.35 5.06 -8.16
C LEU A 8 -6.34 6.13 -8.61
N LEU A 9 -7.63 5.90 -8.35
CA LEU A 9 -8.68 6.89 -8.63
C LEU A 9 -8.84 7.90 -7.51
N LYS A 10 -7.97 7.86 -6.49
CA LYS A 10 -8.01 8.73 -5.30
C LYS A 10 -9.27 8.54 -4.47
N GLN A 11 -9.91 7.39 -4.57
CA GLN A 11 -11.06 6.99 -3.76
C GLN A 11 -10.55 6.23 -2.55
N TYR A 12 -9.84 6.93 -1.66
CA TYR A 12 -9.09 6.30 -0.58
C TYR A 12 -9.97 5.61 0.46
N GLU A 13 -11.16 6.13 0.74
CA GLU A 13 -12.05 5.48 1.70
C GLU A 13 -12.54 4.14 1.18
N GLU A 14 -12.90 4.06 -0.10
CA GLU A 14 -13.27 2.81 -0.73
C GLU A 14 -12.08 1.85 -0.80
N ALA A 15 -10.90 2.38 -1.13
CA ALA A 15 -9.67 1.58 -1.15
C ALA A 15 -9.39 1.00 0.23
N GLN A 16 -9.54 1.79 1.28
CA GLN A 16 -9.33 1.34 2.66
C GLN A 16 -10.26 0.16 2.98
N ARG A 17 -11.53 0.28 2.65
CA ARG A 17 -12.51 -0.76 2.92
C ARG A 17 -12.15 -2.07 2.22
N TRP A 18 -11.86 -2.00 0.93
CA TRP A 18 -11.54 -3.19 0.15
C TRP A 18 -10.21 -3.83 0.57
N LEU A 19 -9.21 -3.00 0.84
CA LEU A 19 -7.88 -3.51 1.25
C LEU A 19 -7.92 -4.11 2.65
N ARG A 20 -8.70 -3.55 3.57
CA ARG A 20 -8.88 -4.13 4.90
C ARG A 20 -9.54 -5.50 4.81
N GLU A 21 -10.54 -5.63 3.96
CA GLU A 21 -11.20 -6.90 3.74
C GLU A 21 -10.24 -7.92 3.15
N ALA A 22 -9.46 -7.50 2.14
CA ALA A 22 -8.47 -8.37 1.51
C ALA A 22 -7.40 -8.82 2.51
N SER A 23 -6.93 -7.92 3.38
CA SER A 23 -5.94 -8.25 4.42
C SER A 23 -6.52 -9.23 5.44
N GLY A 24 -7.81 -9.12 5.74
CA GLY A 24 -8.48 -10.07 6.62
C GLY A 24 -8.53 -11.48 6.04
N ARG A 25 -8.66 -11.59 4.72
CA ARG A 25 -8.69 -12.88 4.03
C ARG A 25 -7.30 -13.47 3.83
N ALA A 26 -6.29 -12.62 3.64
CA ALA A 26 -4.92 -13.04 3.37
C ALA A 26 -3.96 -12.22 4.22
N PRO A 27 -3.92 -12.46 5.56
CA PRO A 27 -3.14 -11.62 6.47
C PRO A 27 -1.64 -11.68 6.26
N ASN A 28 -1.14 -12.70 5.55
CA ASN A 28 0.28 -12.85 5.25
C ASN A 28 0.68 -12.21 3.91
N HIS A 29 -0.24 -11.53 3.25
CA HIS A 29 0.02 -10.93 1.94
C HIS A 29 0.61 -9.53 2.12
N GLN A 30 1.94 -9.42 2.02
CA GLN A 30 2.66 -8.18 2.31
C GLN A 30 2.20 -6.99 1.45
N TYR A 31 1.89 -7.21 0.18
CA TYR A 31 1.48 -6.12 -0.71
C TYR A 31 0.11 -5.57 -0.35
N GLY A 32 -0.80 -6.41 0.16
CA GLY A 32 -2.08 -5.95 0.68
C GLY A 32 -1.89 -4.96 1.84
N HIS A 33 -1.01 -5.31 2.77
CA HIS A 33 -0.68 -4.42 3.89
C HIS A 33 0.03 -3.16 3.42
N ALA A 34 0.93 -3.27 2.43
CA ALA A 34 1.64 -2.11 1.88
C ALA A 34 0.67 -1.12 1.23
N PHE A 35 -0.24 -1.59 0.40
CA PHE A 35 -1.24 -0.71 -0.21
C PHE A 35 -2.21 -0.13 0.81
N LEU A 36 -2.55 -0.87 1.85
CA LEU A 36 -3.38 -0.36 2.93
C LEU A 36 -2.64 0.73 3.71
N ALA A 37 -1.34 0.53 3.97
CA ALA A 37 -0.51 1.56 4.60
C ALA A 37 -0.50 2.84 3.77
N ALA A 38 -0.30 2.72 2.45
CA ALA A 38 -0.32 3.86 1.54
C ALA A 38 -1.68 4.58 1.59
N THR A 39 -2.77 3.82 1.62
CA THR A 39 -4.12 4.37 1.67
C THR A 39 -4.35 5.15 2.97
N TYR A 40 -3.98 4.58 4.10
CA TYR A 40 -4.08 5.30 5.38
C TYR A 40 -3.26 6.58 5.36
N ALA A 41 -2.06 6.53 4.79
CA ALA A 41 -1.19 7.71 4.72
C ALA A 41 -1.81 8.82 3.88
N GLN A 42 -2.45 8.48 2.75
CA GLN A 42 -3.11 9.48 1.91
C GLN A 42 -4.34 10.09 2.59
N LEU A 43 -4.99 9.33 3.48
CA LEU A 43 -6.11 9.83 4.28
C LEU A 43 -5.66 10.64 5.51
N GLY A 44 -4.36 10.74 5.75
CA GLY A 44 -3.83 11.40 6.94
C GLY A 44 -3.93 10.56 8.21
N GLN A 45 -4.29 9.30 8.10
CA GLN A 45 -4.41 8.38 9.24
C GLN A 45 -3.05 7.72 9.51
N LEU A 46 -2.12 8.51 10.06
CA LEU A 46 -0.72 8.10 10.17
C LEU A 46 -0.50 6.93 11.13
N GLU A 47 -1.30 6.83 12.19
CA GLU A 47 -1.17 5.68 13.10
C GLU A 47 -1.52 4.37 12.41
N GLY A 48 -2.61 4.36 11.64
CA GLY A 48 -2.99 3.19 10.84
C GLY A 48 -1.94 2.86 9.79
N ALA A 49 -1.40 3.90 9.15
CA ALA A 49 -0.34 3.73 8.14
C ALA A 49 0.90 3.07 8.75
N ARG A 50 1.33 3.53 9.92
CA ARG A 50 2.50 2.97 10.60
C ARG A 50 2.27 1.54 11.07
N ALA A 51 1.06 1.24 11.55
CA ALA A 51 0.72 -0.12 11.98
C ALA A 51 0.79 -1.11 10.81
N GLU A 52 0.26 -0.71 9.66
CA GLU A 52 0.32 -1.56 8.47
C GLU A 52 1.73 -1.66 7.91
N ALA A 53 2.50 -0.56 7.94
CA ALA A 53 3.90 -0.59 7.54
C ALA A 53 4.72 -1.54 8.45
N ALA A 54 4.47 -1.53 9.74
CA ALA A 54 5.12 -2.44 10.67
C ALA A 54 4.79 -3.89 10.33
N GLU A 55 3.55 -4.16 9.96
CA GLU A 55 3.14 -5.51 9.55
C GLU A 55 3.86 -5.96 8.27
N VAL A 56 4.02 -5.05 7.31
CA VAL A 56 4.78 -5.34 6.09
C VAL A 56 6.20 -5.76 6.45
N LEU A 57 6.86 -5.01 7.33
CA LEU A 57 8.23 -5.31 7.73
C LEU A 57 8.32 -6.56 8.60
N HIS A 58 7.27 -6.88 9.35
CA HIS A 58 7.18 -8.13 10.09
C HIS A 58 7.11 -9.33 9.15
N LEU A 59 6.34 -9.22 8.06
CA LEU A 59 6.21 -10.28 7.07
C LEU A 59 7.45 -10.41 6.18
N ASN A 60 8.13 -9.30 5.92
CA ASN A 60 9.32 -9.26 5.09
C ASN A 60 10.26 -8.16 5.56
N LEU A 61 11.27 -8.53 6.35
CA LEU A 61 12.24 -7.60 6.89
C LEU A 61 13.04 -6.86 5.81
N ASN A 62 13.12 -7.44 4.63
CA ASN A 62 13.87 -6.87 3.51
C ASN A 62 12.99 -6.08 2.53
N TYR A 63 11.74 -5.79 2.92
CA TYR A 63 10.83 -5.05 2.06
C TYR A 63 11.38 -3.66 1.73
N THR A 64 11.29 -3.29 0.45
CA THR A 64 11.61 -1.94 -0.01
C THR A 64 10.56 -1.49 -1.02
N ILE A 65 10.41 -0.17 -1.16
CA ILE A 65 9.53 0.42 -2.17
C ILE A 65 10.02 0.04 -3.57
N ALA A 66 11.35 0.03 -3.77
CA ALA A 66 11.94 -0.39 -5.05
C ALA A 66 11.58 -1.84 -5.40
N GLY A 67 11.49 -2.73 -4.40
CA GLY A 67 11.04 -4.11 -4.62
C GLY A 67 9.60 -4.17 -5.07
N THR A 68 8.72 -3.31 -4.52
CA THR A 68 7.34 -3.19 -4.96
C THR A 68 7.28 -2.77 -6.43
N GLN A 69 8.15 -1.87 -6.85
CA GLN A 69 8.22 -1.43 -8.24
C GLN A 69 8.41 -2.59 -9.20
N LYS A 70 9.29 -3.52 -8.85
CA LYS A 70 9.54 -4.70 -9.69
C LYS A 70 8.32 -5.61 -9.76
N GLN A 71 7.58 -5.75 -8.66
CA GLN A 71 6.43 -6.64 -8.59
C GLN A 71 5.20 -6.07 -9.30
N VAL A 72 5.06 -4.75 -9.33
CA VAL A 72 3.91 -4.07 -9.93
C VAL A 72 4.29 -3.34 -11.20
N SER A 73 5.22 -3.90 -11.96
CA SER A 73 5.69 -3.32 -13.22
C SER A 73 4.62 -3.24 -14.31
N ASN A 74 3.43 -3.76 -14.04
CA ASN A 74 2.29 -3.71 -14.98
C ASN A 74 1.57 -2.36 -14.98
N PHE A 75 1.97 -1.40 -14.16
CA PHE A 75 1.40 -0.06 -14.25
C PHE A 75 1.79 0.54 -15.61
N LYS A 76 0.79 0.88 -16.39
CA LYS A 76 0.98 1.42 -17.72
C LYS A 76 1.42 2.88 -17.71
N ARG A 77 1.14 3.59 -16.60
CA ARG A 77 1.46 4.99 -16.45
C ARG A 77 2.47 5.18 -15.32
N ALA A 78 3.54 5.91 -15.61
CA ALA A 78 4.53 6.25 -14.59
C ALA A 78 3.92 7.03 -13.43
N GLU A 79 2.97 7.92 -13.72
CA GLU A 79 2.28 8.71 -12.70
C GLU A 79 1.45 7.87 -11.72
N ASP A 80 0.86 6.76 -12.17
CA ASP A 80 0.14 5.84 -11.30
C ASP A 80 1.11 5.18 -10.32
N PHE A 81 2.25 4.78 -10.82
CA PHE A 81 3.28 4.19 -9.98
C PHE A 81 3.84 5.20 -8.98
N GLU A 82 4.08 6.43 -9.43
CA GLU A 82 4.55 7.51 -8.54
C GLU A 82 3.55 7.80 -7.43
N HIS A 83 2.26 7.73 -7.74
CA HIS A 83 1.20 7.91 -6.74
C HIS A 83 1.26 6.81 -5.66
N VAL A 84 1.50 5.56 -6.05
CA VAL A 84 1.68 4.46 -5.11
C VAL A 84 2.92 4.68 -4.25
N VAL A 85 4.03 5.04 -4.88
CA VAL A 85 5.29 5.30 -4.17
C VAL A 85 5.14 6.43 -3.16
N ASP A 86 4.44 7.50 -3.53
CA ASP A 86 4.17 8.62 -2.63
C ASP A 86 3.45 8.16 -1.37
N GLY A 87 2.42 7.34 -1.52
CA GLY A 87 1.70 6.80 -0.36
C GLY A 87 2.57 5.90 0.51
N LEU A 88 3.39 5.05 -0.11
CA LEU A 88 4.29 4.16 0.61
C LEU A 88 5.35 4.94 1.40
N ARG A 89 5.87 6.02 0.83
CA ARG A 89 6.82 6.89 1.52
C ARG A 89 6.17 7.59 2.70
N LYS A 90 4.96 8.11 2.53
CA LYS A 90 4.21 8.76 3.61
C LYS A 90 3.94 7.80 4.75
N ALA A 91 3.77 6.51 4.46
CA ALA A 91 3.58 5.49 5.47
C ALA A 91 4.87 5.14 6.22
N GLY A 92 6.02 5.59 5.73
CA GLY A 92 7.30 5.35 6.36
C GLY A 92 7.99 4.06 5.96
N LEU A 93 7.60 3.45 4.86
CA LEU A 93 8.26 2.24 4.37
C LEU A 93 9.62 2.57 3.75
N PRO A 94 10.61 1.65 3.85
CA PRO A 94 11.96 1.91 3.32
C PRO A 94 11.99 1.94 1.80
N GLU A 95 12.85 2.80 1.24
CA GLU A 95 13.04 2.92 -0.19
C GLU A 95 13.62 1.63 -0.76
#